data_076dc0fb755f22b60b16eb8243222bfc
#
_entry.id   076dc0fb755f22b60b16eb8243222bfc
#
_cell.length_a   1.000
_cell.length_b   1.000
_cell.length_c   1.000
_cell.angle_alpha   90.00
_cell.angle_beta   90.00
_cell.angle_gamma   90.00
#
_symmetry.space_group_name_H-M   'P 1'
#
loop_
_entity.id
_entity.type
_entity.pdbx_description
1 polymer ?
#
loop_
_entity_poly.entity_id
_entity_poly.type
_entity_poly.pdbx_seq_one_letter_code
_entity_poly.pdbx_strand_id
1 'polypeptide(L)'
;MEDNKRIVEIDGVKIEVDLRSAKRVDSFKVGDNVKILEKDYDGYKVKPGIIVDFAEFSELPTIVIAVFEEGSWGTSPSISFIHYNANTSEDKKIEIILSSEDEIKLSKDGVIEKFEREIQKKKNEYTDLQNQLEYFKRHFLKNQEEVADAGTD
;
A
#
# COMPACT_ATOMS: atom_id res chain seq x y z
N MET A 1 29.43 -5.70 -38.09
CA MET A 1 28.20 -6.50 -37.82
C MET A 1 28.10 -6.68 -36.32
N GLU A 2 27.14 -6.06 -35.73
CA GLU A 2 26.85 -6.29 -34.31
C GLU A 2 26.38 -7.74 -34.14
N ASP A 3 27.13 -8.48 -33.33
CA ASP A 3 26.80 -9.86 -33.00
C ASP A 3 25.58 -9.87 -32.07
N ASN A 4 24.38 -9.96 -32.69
CA ASN A 4 23.11 -9.95 -31.97
C ASN A 4 22.78 -11.31 -31.34
N LYS A 5 23.75 -12.20 -31.26
CA LYS A 5 23.58 -13.52 -30.66
C LYS A 5 24.25 -13.58 -29.29
N ARG A 6 23.55 -14.16 -28.33
CA ARG A 6 24.06 -14.41 -26.97
C ARG A 6 23.83 -15.85 -26.56
N ILE A 7 24.80 -16.41 -25.87
CA ILE A 7 24.64 -17.72 -25.24
C ILE A 7 24.16 -17.51 -23.82
N VAL A 8 23.03 -18.12 -23.50
CA VAL A 8 22.41 -18.11 -22.17
C VAL A 8 22.41 -19.57 -21.68
N GLU A 9 22.76 -19.77 -20.43
CA GLU A 9 22.68 -21.09 -19.78
C GLU A 9 21.44 -21.14 -18.90
N ILE A 10 20.55 -22.10 -19.19
CA ILE A 10 19.33 -22.36 -18.42
C ILE A 10 19.32 -23.84 -18.05
N ASP A 11 19.25 -24.13 -16.76
CA ASP A 11 19.26 -25.50 -16.21
C ASP A 11 20.38 -26.38 -16.72
N GLY A 12 21.58 -25.81 -16.90
CA GLY A 12 22.76 -26.50 -17.42
C GLY A 12 22.79 -26.68 -18.94
N VAL A 13 21.79 -26.17 -19.66
CA VAL A 13 21.74 -26.20 -21.13
C VAL A 13 22.13 -24.83 -21.69
N LYS A 14 23.11 -24.83 -22.59
CA LYS A 14 23.53 -23.63 -23.32
C LYS A 14 22.65 -23.42 -24.55
N ILE A 15 21.96 -22.27 -24.58
CA ILE A 15 21.07 -21.90 -25.69
C ILE A 15 21.61 -20.65 -26.36
N GLU A 16 21.73 -20.67 -27.68
CA GLU A 16 22.03 -19.48 -28.47
C GLU A 16 20.73 -18.71 -28.74
N VAL A 17 20.68 -17.48 -28.28
CA VAL A 17 19.49 -16.59 -28.44
C VAL A 17 19.82 -15.47 -29.40
N ASP A 18 19.03 -15.32 -30.46
CA ASP A 18 19.10 -14.17 -31.36
C ASP A 18 18.28 -13.01 -30.77
N LEU A 19 18.98 -11.96 -30.34
CA LEU A 19 18.36 -10.80 -29.67
C LEU A 19 17.44 -10.02 -30.60
N ARG A 20 17.49 -10.19 -31.90
CA ARG A 20 16.57 -9.55 -32.85
C ARG A 20 15.18 -10.12 -32.81
N SER A 21 15.07 -11.40 -32.47
CA SER A 21 13.79 -12.12 -32.30
C SER A 21 13.38 -12.30 -30.84
N ALA A 22 14.25 -11.96 -29.90
CA ALA A 22 13.96 -12.06 -28.47
C ALA A 22 12.92 -11.00 -28.04
N LYS A 23 11.88 -11.46 -27.36
CA LYS A 23 10.95 -10.56 -26.68
C LYS A 23 11.42 -10.34 -25.24
N ARG A 24 11.43 -9.09 -24.81
CA ARG A 24 11.63 -8.79 -23.41
C ARG A 24 10.45 -9.34 -22.61
N VAL A 25 10.75 -10.20 -21.66
CA VAL A 25 9.77 -10.69 -20.69
C VAL A 25 10.07 -10.03 -19.36
N ASP A 26 9.22 -9.11 -18.95
CA ASP A 26 9.30 -8.51 -17.63
C ASP A 26 8.67 -9.47 -16.64
N SER A 27 9.47 -9.97 -15.71
CA SER A 27 9.00 -10.81 -14.62
C SER A 27 8.80 -9.97 -13.37
N PHE A 28 7.61 -10.04 -12.79
CA PHE A 28 7.31 -9.42 -11.50
C PHE A 28 7.81 -10.32 -10.36
N LYS A 29 8.34 -9.69 -9.31
CA LYS A 29 8.81 -10.35 -8.09
C LYS A 29 8.21 -9.68 -6.86
N VAL A 30 8.07 -10.43 -5.78
CA VAL A 30 7.73 -9.86 -4.48
C VAL A 30 8.79 -8.83 -4.08
N GLY A 31 8.32 -7.65 -3.68
CA GLY A 31 9.17 -6.51 -3.37
C GLY A 31 9.41 -5.54 -4.52
N ASP A 32 8.97 -5.84 -5.74
CA ASP A 32 9.08 -4.92 -6.86
C ASP A 32 8.17 -3.71 -6.68
N ASN A 33 8.70 -2.53 -7.02
CA ASN A 33 7.91 -1.31 -7.11
C ASN A 33 7.17 -1.28 -8.44
N VAL A 34 5.90 -0.90 -8.39
CA VAL A 34 5.04 -0.79 -9.57
C VAL A 34 4.29 0.53 -9.57
N LYS A 35 4.00 1.01 -10.76
CA LYS A 35 2.97 2.04 -10.98
C LYS A 35 1.68 1.36 -11.38
N ILE A 36 0.62 1.72 -10.71
CA ILE A 36 -0.73 1.29 -11.02
C ILE A 36 -1.39 2.42 -11.79
N LEU A 37 -1.76 2.11 -13.04
CA LEU A 37 -2.48 3.05 -13.90
C LEU A 37 -3.95 2.66 -13.88
N GLU A 38 -4.78 3.53 -13.35
CA GLU A 38 -6.22 3.37 -13.30
C GLU A 38 -6.86 4.38 -14.26
N LYS A 39 -7.66 3.90 -15.20
CA LYS A 39 -8.34 4.77 -16.15
C LYS A 39 -9.50 5.49 -15.46
N ASP A 40 -9.45 6.81 -15.50
CA ASP A 40 -10.52 7.70 -15.03
C ASP A 40 -11.16 8.44 -16.21
N TYR A 41 -12.21 9.21 -15.97
CA TYR A 41 -12.95 9.97 -16.98
C TYR A 41 -12.06 10.94 -17.78
N ASP A 42 -11.08 11.55 -17.13
CA ASP A 42 -10.21 12.58 -17.72
C ASP A 42 -8.78 12.09 -18.04
N GLY A 43 -8.51 10.78 -17.91
CA GLY A 43 -7.19 10.23 -18.17
C GLY A 43 -6.83 9.04 -17.28
N TYR A 44 -5.57 8.99 -16.85
CA TYR A 44 -5.06 7.94 -15.97
C TYR A 44 -4.64 8.50 -14.62
N LYS A 45 -5.08 7.86 -13.53
CA LYS A 45 -4.49 8.05 -12.22
C LYS A 45 -3.33 7.07 -12.05
N VAL A 46 -2.21 7.57 -11.56
CA VAL A 46 -1.03 6.77 -11.26
C VAL A 46 -0.87 6.67 -9.75
N LYS A 47 -0.88 5.44 -9.24
CA LYS A 47 -0.65 5.16 -7.82
C LYS A 47 0.61 4.32 -7.65
N PRO A 48 1.45 4.62 -6.65
CA PRO A 48 2.59 3.78 -6.32
C PRO A 48 2.13 2.52 -5.59
N GLY A 49 2.77 1.40 -5.90
CA GLY A 49 2.52 0.14 -5.23
C GLY A 49 3.76 -0.72 -5.09
N ILE A 50 3.67 -1.72 -4.24
CA ILE A 50 4.70 -2.72 -4.02
C ILE A 50 4.05 -4.09 -4.11
N ILE A 51 4.63 -4.99 -4.90
CA ILE A 51 4.18 -6.38 -4.97
C ILE A 51 4.50 -7.07 -3.65
N VAL A 52 3.49 -7.57 -2.98
CA VAL A 52 3.64 -8.22 -1.67
C VAL A 52 3.47 -9.72 -1.71
N ASP A 53 2.72 -10.24 -2.68
CA ASP A 53 2.47 -11.67 -2.79
C ASP A 53 2.00 -12.06 -4.21
N PHE A 54 2.08 -13.36 -4.48
CA PHE A 54 1.41 -14.01 -5.61
C PHE A 54 0.47 -15.05 -5.05
N ALA A 55 -0.78 -14.96 -5.44
CA ALA A 55 -1.84 -15.82 -4.91
C ALA A 55 -2.73 -16.33 -6.04
N GLU A 56 -3.59 -17.27 -5.72
CA GLU A 56 -4.68 -17.69 -6.59
C GLU A 56 -5.97 -17.04 -6.07
N PHE A 57 -6.62 -16.30 -6.92
CA PHE A 57 -7.88 -15.63 -6.57
C PHE A 57 -8.89 -15.87 -7.69
N SER A 58 -10.05 -16.44 -7.33
CA SER A 58 -11.09 -16.85 -8.31
C SER A 58 -10.54 -17.76 -9.42
N GLU A 59 -9.68 -18.73 -9.03
CA GLU A 59 -9.03 -19.69 -9.94
C GLU A 59 -8.08 -19.05 -10.98
N LEU A 60 -7.69 -17.80 -10.76
CA LEU A 60 -6.75 -17.07 -11.62
C LEU A 60 -5.45 -16.75 -10.90
N PRO A 61 -4.30 -16.83 -11.60
CA PRO A 61 -3.05 -16.30 -11.09
C PRO A 61 -3.20 -14.80 -10.79
N THR A 62 -2.88 -14.41 -9.58
CA THR A 62 -3.13 -13.04 -9.07
C THR A 62 -1.89 -12.47 -8.44
N ILE A 63 -1.61 -11.20 -8.75
CA ILE A 63 -0.57 -10.41 -8.10
C ILE A 63 -1.22 -9.57 -7.02
N VAL A 64 -0.77 -9.71 -5.78
CA VAL A 64 -1.23 -8.89 -4.66
C VAL A 64 -0.30 -7.68 -4.51
N ILE A 65 -0.87 -6.50 -4.65
CA ILE A 65 -0.14 -5.24 -4.63
C ILE A 65 -0.61 -4.40 -3.46
N ALA A 66 0.30 -4.01 -2.59
CA ALA A 66 0.06 -2.99 -1.57
C ALA A 66 0.15 -1.61 -2.22
N VAL A 67 -0.94 -0.85 -2.15
CA VAL A 67 -1.04 0.51 -2.67
C VAL A 67 -1.01 1.48 -1.51
N PHE A 68 -0.07 2.39 -1.58
CA PHE A 68 0.11 3.43 -0.58
C PHE A 68 -0.57 4.72 -1.03
N GLU A 69 -1.41 5.28 -0.19
CA GLU A 69 -1.99 6.60 -0.37
C GLU A 69 -1.51 7.52 0.76
N GLU A 70 -0.84 8.60 0.37
CA GLU A 70 -0.53 9.67 1.31
C GLU A 70 -1.82 10.36 1.71
N GLY A 71 -2.06 10.48 3.02
CA GLY A 71 -3.17 11.28 3.49
C GLY A 71 -3.04 12.73 3.02
N SER A 72 -4.15 13.33 2.62
CA SER A 72 -4.26 14.76 2.40
C SER A 72 -4.75 15.46 3.67
N TRP A 73 -4.91 16.77 3.62
CA TRP A 73 -5.36 17.60 4.75
C TRP A 73 -6.52 16.95 5.54
N GLY A 74 -6.19 16.48 6.75
CA GLY A 74 -7.14 15.86 7.67
C GLY A 74 -7.37 14.36 7.50
N THR A 75 -6.72 13.70 6.57
CA THR A 75 -6.78 12.25 6.40
C THR A 75 -5.44 11.59 6.71
N SER A 76 -5.50 10.45 7.39
CA SER A 76 -4.31 9.64 7.69
C SER A 76 -3.83 8.90 6.44
N PRO A 77 -2.53 8.58 6.34
CA PRO A 77 -2.03 7.69 5.29
C PRO A 77 -2.71 6.32 5.39
N SER A 78 -2.88 5.67 4.27
CA SER A 78 -3.50 4.36 4.20
C SER A 78 -2.76 3.41 3.26
N ILE A 79 -2.85 2.12 3.56
CA ILE A 79 -2.43 1.04 2.67
C ILE A 79 -3.68 0.25 2.29
N SER A 80 -3.90 0.10 1.01
CA SER A 80 -4.91 -0.80 0.46
C SER A 80 -4.25 -1.92 -0.34
N PHE A 81 -4.98 -2.99 -0.61
CA PHE A 81 -4.46 -4.12 -1.38
C PHE A 81 -5.29 -4.32 -2.64
N ILE A 82 -4.61 -4.41 -3.76
CA ILE A 82 -5.22 -4.71 -5.05
C ILE A 82 -4.84 -6.14 -5.44
N HIS A 83 -5.84 -6.92 -5.82
CA HIS A 83 -5.67 -8.24 -6.41
C HIS A 83 -5.74 -8.10 -7.92
N TYR A 84 -4.58 -8.07 -8.56
CA TYR A 84 -4.47 -7.88 -10.00
C TYR A 84 -4.39 -9.21 -10.72
N ASN A 85 -5.37 -9.47 -11.57
CA ASN A 85 -5.43 -10.63 -12.46
C ASN A 85 -6.09 -10.24 -13.79
N ALA A 86 -6.29 -11.19 -14.68
CA ALA A 86 -6.89 -10.93 -16.00
C ALA A 86 -8.25 -10.22 -15.89
N ASN A 87 -9.12 -10.63 -14.98
CA ASN A 87 -10.43 -10.00 -14.79
C ASN A 87 -10.33 -8.56 -14.27
N THR A 88 -9.42 -8.31 -13.33
CA THR A 88 -9.20 -6.95 -12.79
C THR A 88 -8.69 -5.99 -13.85
N SER A 89 -7.84 -6.48 -14.75
CA SER A 89 -7.33 -5.70 -15.88
C SER A 89 -8.45 -5.27 -16.84
N GLU A 90 -9.35 -6.17 -17.14
CA GLU A 90 -10.47 -5.90 -18.07
C GLU A 90 -11.57 -5.06 -17.42
N ASP A 91 -12.07 -5.47 -16.28
CA ASP A 91 -13.23 -4.85 -15.62
C ASP A 91 -12.93 -3.46 -15.05
N LYS A 92 -11.78 -3.31 -14.39
CA LYS A 92 -11.40 -2.06 -13.73
C LYS A 92 -10.49 -1.17 -14.58
N LYS A 93 -10.08 -1.65 -15.77
CA LYS A 93 -9.13 -0.93 -16.65
C LYS A 93 -7.87 -0.50 -15.92
N ILE A 94 -7.32 -1.42 -15.14
CA ILE A 94 -6.10 -1.24 -14.37
C ILE A 94 -4.95 -1.88 -15.13
N GLU A 95 -3.84 -1.18 -15.23
CA GLU A 95 -2.57 -1.68 -15.75
C GLU A 95 -1.49 -1.50 -14.69
N ILE A 96 -0.52 -2.41 -14.67
CA ILE A 96 0.65 -2.32 -13.79
C ILE A 96 1.92 -2.28 -14.61
N ILE A 97 2.86 -1.42 -14.20
CA ILE A 97 4.15 -1.23 -14.85
C ILE A 97 5.22 -1.25 -13.77
N LEU A 98 6.31 -1.99 -14.00
CA LEU A 98 7.49 -1.95 -13.14
C LEU A 98 8.04 -0.53 -13.05
N SER A 99 8.45 -0.14 -11.86
CA SER A 99 9.00 1.18 -11.58
C SER A 99 10.18 1.09 -10.63
N SER A 100 10.96 2.15 -10.53
CA SER A 100 11.99 2.31 -9.50
C SER A 100 11.45 3.14 -8.32
N GLU A 101 12.11 3.05 -7.17
CA GLU A 101 11.77 3.90 -6.01
C GLU A 101 11.90 5.40 -6.33
N ASP A 102 12.92 5.76 -7.13
CA ASP A 102 13.16 7.15 -7.53
C ASP A 102 12.04 7.71 -8.41
N GLU A 103 11.49 6.90 -9.31
CA GLU A 103 10.40 7.33 -10.18
C GLU A 103 9.09 7.58 -9.44
N ILE A 104 8.80 6.80 -8.43
CA ILE A 104 7.57 6.93 -7.63
C ILE A 104 7.77 7.78 -6.37
N LYS A 105 9.01 8.19 -6.08
CA LYS A 105 9.38 8.94 -4.88
C LYS A 105 8.88 8.28 -3.58
N LEU A 106 8.86 6.98 -3.57
CA LEU A 106 8.35 6.16 -2.48
C LEU A 106 9.39 5.10 -2.12
N SER A 107 9.92 5.15 -0.92
CA SER A 107 10.74 4.11 -0.35
C SER A 107 9.95 3.28 0.66
N LYS A 108 10.26 1.98 0.76
CA LYS A 108 9.62 1.09 1.74
C LYS A 108 9.82 1.57 3.16
N ASP A 109 11.02 1.99 3.49
CA ASP A 109 11.38 2.52 4.81
C ASP A 109 10.62 3.83 5.11
N GLY A 110 10.49 4.70 4.12
CA GLY A 110 9.72 5.94 4.25
C GLY A 110 8.23 5.71 4.53
N VAL A 111 7.65 4.67 3.94
CA VAL A 111 6.26 4.25 4.23
C VAL A 111 6.14 3.78 5.67
N ILE A 112 7.04 2.90 6.11
CA ILE A 112 7.06 2.38 7.48
C ILE A 112 7.18 3.52 8.48
N GLU A 113 8.13 4.43 8.30
CA GLU A 113 8.31 5.59 9.19
C GLU A 113 7.07 6.50 9.26
N LYS A 114 6.42 6.73 8.13
CA LYS A 114 5.17 7.53 8.10
C LYS A 114 4.06 6.88 8.91
N PHE A 115 3.89 5.57 8.75
CA PHE A 115 2.87 4.82 9.52
C PHE A 115 3.21 4.79 11.01
N GLU A 116 4.46 4.56 11.38
CA GLU A 116 4.88 4.56 12.77
C GLU A 116 4.63 5.92 13.44
N ARG A 117 4.94 7.01 12.75
CA ARG A 117 4.64 8.38 13.24
C ARG A 117 3.14 8.62 13.41
N GLU A 118 2.33 8.18 12.45
CA GLU A 118 0.87 8.35 12.55
C GLU A 118 0.27 7.48 13.66
N ILE A 119 0.74 6.26 13.83
CA ILE A 119 0.35 5.38 14.94
C ILE A 119 0.69 6.04 16.28
N GLN A 120 1.88 6.60 16.42
CA GLN A 120 2.27 7.28 17.66
C GLN A 120 1.41 8.51 17.94
N LYS A 121 1.12 9.30 16.91
CA LYS A 121 0.20 10.45 17.01
C LYS A 121 -1.19 10.02 17.48
N LYS A 122 -1.76 8.98 16.88
CA LYS A 122 -3.08 8.43 17.27
C LYS A 122 -3.07 7.88 18.69
N LYS A 123 -2.00 7.25 19.14
CA LYS A 123 -1.86 6.81 20.54
C LYS A 123 -1.85 7.98 21.51
N ASN A 124 -1.16 9.06 21.18
CA ASN A 124 -1.13 10.26 22.00
C ASN A 124 -2.53 10.92 22.07
N GLU A 125 -3.19 11.08 20.93
CA GLU A 125 -4.57 11.61 20.86
C GLU A 125 -5.54 10.75 21.67
N TYR A 126 -5.43 9.43 21.59
CA TYR A 126 -6.23 8.49 22.37
C TYR A 126 -6.00 8.67 23.87
N THR A 127 -4.73 8.76 24.30
CA THR A 127 -4.38 8.97 25.72
C THR A 127 -4.92 10.29 26.23
N ASP A 128 -4.81 11.36 25.44
CA ASP A 128 -5.35 12.68 25.82
C ASP A 128 -6.86 12.66 25.97
N LEU A 129 -7.57 12.00 25.07
CA LEU A 129 -9.03 11.83 25.18
C LEU A 129 -9.43 11.00 26.39
N GLN A 130 -8.69 9.94 26.70
CA GLN A 130 -8.92 9.15 27.92
C GLN A 130 -8.74 10.01 29.17
N ASN A 131 -7.67 10.77 29.25
CA ASN A 131 -7.41 11.66 30.38
C ASN A 131 -8.51 12.73 30.55
N GLN A 132 -8.97 13.32 29.44
CA GLN A 132 -10.09 14.28 29.45
C GLN A 132 -11.38 13.65 29.95
N LEU A 133 -11.70 12.45 29.45
CA LEU A 133 -12.89 11.71 29.87
C LEU A 133 -12.84 11.34 31.35
N GLU A 134 -11.68 10.84 31.81
CA GLU A 134 -11.46 10.49 33.21
C GLU A 134 -11.58 11.70 34.15
N TYR A 135 -11.00 12.82 33.74
CA TYR A 135 -11.13 14.09 34.46
C TYR A 135 -12.60 14.55 34.57
N PHE A 136 -13.32 14.50 33.44
CA PHE A 136 -14.74 14.83 33.39
C PHE A 136 -15.56 13.92 34.30
N LYS A 137 -15.41 12.61 34.22
CA LYS A 137 -16.12 11.65 35.07
C LYS A 137 -15.86 11.89 36.56
N ARG A 138 -14.63 12.14 36.93
CA ARG A 138 -14.23 12.39 38.32
C ARG A 138 -14.90 13.62 38.88
N HIS A 139 -14.94 14.71 38.14
CA HIS A 139 -15.61 15.93 38.53
C HIS A 139 -17.13 15.82 38.52
N PHE A 140 -17.69 15.16 37.50
CA PHE A 140 -19.13 14.93 37.39
C PHE A 140 -19.67 14.06 38.54
N LEU A 141 -19.01 12.94 38.81
CA LEU A 141 -19.38 12.04 39.90
C LEU A 141 -19.25 12.70 41.30
N LYS A 142 -18.18 13.44 41.52
CA LYS A 142 -17.98 14.19 42.77
C LYS A 142 -19.09 15.21 43.01
N ASN A 143 -19.49 15.95 41.98
CA ASN A 143 -20.59 16.90 42.11
C ASN A 143 -21.94 16.23 42.33
N GLN A 144 -22.17 15.04 41.80
CA GLN A 144 -23.39 14.27 42.06
C GLN A 144 -23.45 13.75 43.50
N GLU A 145 -22.35 13.30 44.08
CA GLU A 145 -22.26 12.88 45.48
C GLU A 145 -22.56 14.07 46.43
N GLU A 146 -21.98 15.23 46.18
CA GLU A 146 -22.25 16.43 46.96
C GLU A 146 -23.73 16.86 46.90
N VAL A 147 -24.40 16.73 45.76
CA VAL A 147 -25.83 17.03 45.60
C VAL A 147 -26.72 15.99 46.29
N ALA A 148 -26.33 14.72 46.29
CA ALA A 148 -27.04 13.65 46.97
C ALA A 148 -26.95 13.78 48.51
N ASP A 149 -25.80 14.19 49.05
CA ASP A 149 -25.65 14.48 50.49
C ASP A 149 -26.38 15.72 50.95
N ALA A 150 -26.54 16.73 50.08
CA ALA A 150 -27.34 17.96 50.41
C ALA A 150 -28.86 17.75 50.35
N GLY A 151 -29.33 16.62 49.81
CA GLY A 151 -30.76 16.28 49.66
C GLY A 151 -31.34 15.42 50.80
N THR A 152 -30.59 15.15 51.85
CA THR A 152 -31.00 14.30 52.98
C THR A 152 -31.19 15.08 54.28
N ASP A 153 -31.82 16.24 54.22
CA ASP A 153 -32.38 16.89 55.40
C ASP A 153 -33.92 16.86 55.39
#